data_ffad21295da5016f2739f08ff8eb0258
#
_entry.id   ffad21295da5016f2739f08ff8eb0258
#
_cell.length_a   1.000
_cell.length_b   1.000
_cell.length_c   1.000
_cell.angle_alpha   90.00
_cell.angle_beta   90.00
_cell.angle_gamma   90.00
#
_symmetry.space_group_name_H-M   'P 1'
#
loop_
_entity.id
_entity.type
_entity.pdbx_description
1 polymer ?
#
loop_
_entity_poly.entity_id
_entity_poly.type
_entity_poly.pdbx_seq_one_letter_code
_entity_poly.pdbx_strand_id
1 'polypeptide(L)'
;MEIKELTLKLAENSTNVESNFNLATAYEEQKQYASAAGFYLRAAEHGYKTHPLITYTSLLKMVIGWGTQGDRNRTVYNNLMQAIAYLPNRPEAYFILSRIKERNKEYQECYTYAELGLLFATNSFNQPLPGYVDYNGTYCLLFEKAVASWWIGRRDESKALFHHLLDEYKMSQEYVNSCLNNLKLFN
;
A
#
# COMPACT_ATOMS: atom_id res chain seq x y z
N MET A 1 20.40 1.55 -12.45
CA MET A 1 21.74 1.15 -11.94
C MET A 1 21.77 -0.36 -11.89
N GLU A 2 22.80 -1.01 -12.38
CA GLU A 2 22.87 -2.47 -12.40
C GLU A 2 23.05 -3.04 -10.98
N ILE A 3 22.47 -4.22 -10.70
CA ILE A 3 22.58 -4.90 -9.41
C ILE A 3 24.04 -5.05 -8.95
N LYS A 4 24.95 -5.36 -9.90
CA LYS A 4 26.38 -5.49 -9.62
C LYS A 4 26.99 -4.20 -9.02
N GLU A 5 26.65 -3.06 -9.58
CA GLU A 5 27.14 -1.75 -9.11
C GLU A 5 26.59 -1.40 -7.71
N LEU A 6 25.28 -1.67 -7.51
CA LEU A 6 24.66 -1.49 -6.20
C LEU A 6 25.25 -2.40 -5.13
N THR A 7 25.57 -3.64 -5.50
CA THR A 7 26.22 -4.61 -4.59
C THR A 7 27.61 -4.16 -4.18
N LEU A 8 28.39 -3.60 -5.11
CA LEU A 8 29.72 -3.06 -4.80
C LEU A 8 29.62 -1.86 -3.84
N LYS A 9 28.69 -0.94 -4.08
CA LYS A 9 28.43 0.18 -3.14
C LYS A 9 28.06 -0.31 -1.75
N LEU A 10 27.20 -1.33 -1.69
CA LEU A 10 26.77 -1.90 -0.41
C LEU A 10 27.93 -2.62 0.31
N ALA A 11 28.90 -3.19 -0.41
CA ALA A 11 30.08 -3.82 0.18
C ALA A 11 30.98 -2.81 0.93
N GLU A 12 30.98 -1.54 0.54
CA GLU A 12 31.70 -0.47 1.23
C GLU A 12 31.05 -0.11 2.59
N ASN A 13 29.74 -0.16 2.65
CA ASN A 13 28.95 0.09 3.87
C ASN A 13 27.65 -0.74 3.86
N SER A 14 27.71 -1.92 4.45
CA SER A 14 26.60 -2.89 4.46
C SER A 14 25.37 -2.42 5.24
N THR A 15 25.51 -1.42 6.10
CA THR A 15 24.41 -0.85 6.90
C THR A 15 23.81 0.42 6.27
N ASN A 16 24.32 0.87 5.12
CA ASN A 16 23.78 2.04 4.45
C ASN A 16 22.35 1.81 4.02
N VAL A 17 21.45 2.64 4.52
CA VAL A 17 19.97 2.51 4.36
C VAL A 17 19.56 2.64 2.91
N GLU A 18 20.03 3.69 2.24
CA GLU A 18 19.68 3.97 0.85
C GLU A 18 20.24 2.91 -0.10
N SER A 19 21.46 2.43 0.14
CA SER A 19 22.05 1.36 -0.68
C SER A 19 21.29 0.05 -0.56
N ASN A 20 20.85 -0.32 0.65
CA ASN A 20 20.00 -1.49 0.86
C ASN A 20 18.63 -1.31 0.16
N PHE A 21 18.00 -0.14 0.30
CA PHE A 21 16.72 0.16 -0.34
C PHE A 21 16.81 0.12 -1.88
N ASN A 22 17.83 0.74 -2.46
CA ASN A 22 18.03 0.78 -3.91
C ASN A 22 18.32 -0.62 -4.47
N LEU A 23 19.10 -1.42 -3.76
CA LEU A 23 19.36 -2.81 -4.17
C LEU A 23 18.10 -3.68 -4.07
N ALA A 24 17.29 -3.48 -3.03
CA ALA A 24 15.99 -4.12 -2.91
C ALA A 24 15.06 -3.80 -4.09
N THR A 25 14.98 -2.52 -4.46
CA THR A 25 14.18 -2.05 -5.60
C THR A 25 14.67 -2.69 -6.92
N ALA A 26 15.99 -2.76 -7.13
CA ALA A 26 16.54 -3.38 -8.33
C ALA A 26 16.22 -4.89 -8.42
N TYR A 27 16.22 -5.61 -7.30
CA TYR A 27 15.78 -7.01 -7.26
C TYR A 27 14.27 -7.16 -7.50
N GLU A 28 13.46 -6.24 -6.96
CA GLU A 28 12.00 -6.22 -7.18
C GLU A 28 11.67 -6.03 -8.66
N GLU A 29 12.32 -5.08 -9.35
CA GLU A 29 12.19 -4.85 -10.79
C GLU A 29 12.49 -6.11 -11.62
N GLN A 30 13.42 -6.93 -11.15
CA GLN A 30 13.73 -8.24 -11.75
C GLN A 30 12.81 -9.37 -11.26
N LYS A 31 11.76 -9.06 -10.49
CA LYS A 31 10.83 -10.03 -9.90
C LYS A 31 11.49 -11.04 -8.95
N GLN A 32 12.67 -10.71 -8.43
CA GLN A 32 13.40 -11.51 -7.44
C GLN A 32 12.94 -11.13 -6.01
N TYR A 33 11.67 -11.35 -5.71
CA TYR A 33 11.00 -10.86 -4.51
C TYR A 33 11.62 -11.35 -3.20
N ALA A 34 12.17 -12.57 -3.16
CA ALA A 34 12.84 -13.08 -1.96
C ALA A 34 14.11 -12.28 -1.62
N SER A 35 14.94 -11.99 -2.63
CA SER A 35 16.13 -11.15 -2.49
C SER A 35 15.74 -9.72 -2.11
N ALA A 36 14.75 -9.15 -2.82
CA ALA A 36 14.24 -7.82 -2.53
C ALA A 36 13.78 -7.69 -1.06
N ALA A 37 12.99 -8.65 -0.57
CA ALA A 37 12.50 -8.65 0.82
C ALA A 37 13.64 -8.63 1.84
N GLY A 38 14.73 -9.38 1.61
CA GLY A 38 15.90 -9.38 2.51
C GLY A 38 16.59 -8.02 2.58
N PHE A 39 16.72 -7.31 1.46
CA PHE A 39 17.32 -5.97 1.43
C PHE A 39 16.37 -4.88 1.92
N TYR A 40 15.07 -4.99 1.67
CA TYR A 40 14.08 -4.10 2.30
C TYR A 40 14.07 -4.24 3.82
N LEU A 41 14.17 -5.47 4.35
CA LEU A 41 14.29 -5.68 5.79
C LEU A 41 15.50 -4.95 6.38
N ARG A 42 16.68 -5.10 5.76
CA ARG A 42 17.90 -4.39 6.21
C ARG A 42 17.74 -2.87 6.14
N ALA A 43 17.14 -2.36 5.06
CA ALA A 43 16.86 -0.93 4.94
C ALA A 43 15.93 -0.44 6.06
N ALA A 44 14.90 -1.22 6.41
CA ALA A 44 13.98 -0.90 7.49
C ALA A 44 14.68 -0.93 8.87
N GLU A 45 15.47 -1.98 9.14
CA GLU A 45 16.20 -2.12 10.42
C GLU A 45 17.20 -1.00 10.64
N HIS A 46 18.05 -0.73 9.65
CA HIS A 46 19.09 0.30 9.75
C HIS A 46 18.52 1.72 9.68
N GLY A 47 17.40 1.91 8.96
CA GLY A 47 16.74 3.20 8.77
C GLY A 47 15.79 3.60 9.88
N TYR A 48 15.45 2.70 10.81
CA TYR A 48 14.35 2.86 11.77
C TYR A 48 14.33 4.21 12.50
N LYS A 49 15.50 4.73 12.92
CA LYS A 49 15.63 5.99 13.64
C LYS A 49 15.93 7.20 12.76
N THR A 50 16.45 6.99 11.57
CA THR A 50 17.09 8.05 10.76
C THR A 50 16.38 8.30 9.42
N HIS A 51 15.72 7.29 8.85
CA HIS A 51 15.13 7.34 7.53
C HIS A 51 13.66 6.83 7.55
N PRO A 52 12.73 7.58 8.20
CA PRO A 52 11.39 7.07 8.47
C PRO A 52 10.61 6.69 7.21
N LEU A 53 10.72 7.45 6.12
CA LEU A 53 10.00 7.14 4.89
C LEU A 53 10.57 5.91 4.16
N ILE A 54 11.91 5.73 4.17
CA ILE A 54 12.53 4.52 3.60
C ILE A 54 12.11 3.30 4.41
N THR A 55 12.16 3.38 5.75
CA THR A 55 11.72 2.30 6.65
C THR A 55 10.26 1.91 6.38
N TYR A 56 9.37 2.89 6.38
CA TYR A 56 7.95 2.66 6.11
C TYR A 56 7.71 2.04 4.73
N THR A 57 8.33 2.62 3.69
CA THR A 57 8.22 2.10 2.33
C THR A 57 8.75 0.67 2.23
N SER A 58 9.87 0.37 2.89
CA SER A 58 10.45 -0.98 2.93
C SER A 58 9.49 -1.99 3.54
N LEU A 59 8.83 -1.65 4.65
CA LEU A 59 7.80 -2.49 5.28
C LEU A 59 6.64 -2.79 4.32
N LEU A 60 6.16 -1.78 3.59
CA LEU A 60 5.09 -1.95 2.60
C LEU A 60 5.53 -2.79 1.39
N LYS A 61 6.74 -2.58 0.90
CA LYS A 61 7.32 -3.31 -0.24
C LYS A 61 7.50 -4.80 0.06
N MET A 62 7.91 -5.15 1.28
CA MET A 62 7.95 -6.55 1.70
C MET A 62 6.58 -7.22 1.63
N VAL A 63 5.52 -6.51 2.04
CA VAL A 63 4.14 -7.00 1.97
C VAL A 63 3.72 -7.32 0.54
N ILE A 64 3.99 -6.42 -0.39
CA ILE A 64 3.64 -6.58 -1.81
C ILE A 64 4.38 -7.80 -2.38
N GLY A 65 5.68 -7.93 -2.10
CA GLY A 65 6.49 -9.06 -2.54
C GLY A 65 6.01 -10.41 -1.98
N TRP A 66 5.56 -10.46 -0.73
CA TRP A 66 5.04 -11.70 -0.13
C TRP A 66 3.63 -12.05 -0.58
N GLY A 67 2.79 -11.04 -0.87
CA GLY A 67 1.45 -11.25 -1.41
C GLY A 67 1.45 -11.98 -2.76
N THR A 68 2.54 -11.87 -3.53
CA THR A 68 2.71 -12.61 -4.80
C THR A 68 3.14 -14.07 -4.61
N GLN A 69 3.63 -14.45 -3.42
CA GLN A 69 4.18 -15.80 -3.15
C GLN A 69 3.15 -16.77 -2.54
N GLY A 70 1.90 -16.35 -2.31
CA GLY A 70 0.85 -17.16 -1.67
C GLY A 70 1.07 -17.38 -0.16
N ASP A 71 0.13 -18.02 0.51
CA ASP A 71 0.10 -18.53 1.91
C ASP A 71 0.81 -17.76 3.06
N ARG A 72 1.17 -16.48 2.87
CA ARG A 72 1.85 -15.66 3.88
C ARG A 72 0.94 -14.59 4.51
N ASN A 73 -0.37 -14.80 4.50
CA ASN A 73 -1.35 -13.81 4.96
C ASN A 73 -1.06 -13.25 6.35
N ARG A 74 -0.63 -14.11 7.30
CA ARG A 74 -0.28 -13.67 8.66
C ARG A 74 0.96 -12.77 8.67
N THR A 75 1.98 -13.09 7.89
CA THR A 75 3.20 -12.27 7.77
C THR A 75 2.88 -10.93 7.14
N VAL A 76 2.11 -10.92 6.07
CA VAL A 76 1.61 -9.71 5.38
C VAL A 76 0.87 -8.82 6.37
N TYR A 77 -0.10 -9.36 7.10
CA TYR A 77 -0.86 -8.63 8.09
C TYR A 77 0.02 -8.02 9.19
N ASN A 78 0.92 -8.83 9.78
CA ASN A 78 1.80 -8.34 10.85
C ASN A 78 2.72 -7.20 10.38
N ASN A 79 3.24 -7.26 9.15
CA ASN A 79 4.08 -6.19 8.60
C ASN A 79 3.29 -4.91 8.32
N LEU A 80 2.04 -5.02 7.87
CA LEU A 80 1.17 -3.84 7.72
C LEU A 80 0.86 -3.20 9.07
N MET A 81 0.61 -4.01 10.10
CA MET A 81 0.41 -3.50 11.45
C MET A 81 1.67 -2.84 12.00
N GLN A 82 2.87 -3.36 11.70
CA GLN A 82 4.13 -2.69 12.02
C GLN A 82 4.29 -1.36 11.27
N ALA A 83 3.94 -1.31 9.99
CA ALA A 83 3.98 -0.07 9.21
C ALA A 83 3.04 0.99 9.81
N ILE A 84 1.81 0.61 10.18
CA ILE A 84 0.86 1.50 10.86
C ILE A 84 1.41 1.95 12.22
N ALA A 85 1.93 1.03 13.04
CA ALA A 85 2.48 1.38 14.34
C ALA A 85 3.68 2.32 14.23
N TYR A 86 4.46 2.20 13.15
CA TYR A 86 5.64 3.02 12.90
C TYR A 86 5.30 4.42 12.40
N LEU A 87 4.41 4.56 11.41
CA LEU A 87 3.91 5.85 10.89
C LEU A 87 2.38 5.83 10.79
N PRO A 88 1.66 6.00 11.92
CA PRO A 88 0.21 5.83 11.97
C PRO A 88 -0.58 6.90 11.19
N ASN A 89 0.05 8.00 10.85
CA ASN A 89 -0.54 9.11 10.10
C ASN A 89 -0.31 9.01 8.58
N ARG A 90 -0.06 7.82 8.05
CA ARG A 90 0.14 7.56 6.63
C ARG A 90 -0.99 6.67 6.08
N PRO A 91 -1.57 6.99 4.89
CA PRO A 91 -2.73 6.28 4.35
C PRO A 91 -2.40 4.94 3.70
N GLU A 92 -1.18 4.73 3.21
CA GLU A 92 -0.85 3.64 2.30
C GLU A 92 -1.03 2.25 2.93
N ALA A 93 -0.62 2.08 4.20
CA ALA A 93 -0.78 0.80 4.89
C ALA A 93 -2.26 0.46 5.13
N TYR A 94 -3.07 1.45 5.49
CA TYR A 94 -4.52 1.28 5.65
C TYR A 94 -5.20 0.91 4.32
N PHE A 95 -4.77 1.53 3.22
CA PHE A 95 -5.27 1.19 1.89
C PHE A 95 -4.95 -0.27 1.53
N ILE A 96 -3.70 -0.72 1.73
CA ILE A 96 -3.32 -2.10 1.43
C ILE A 96 -4.13 -3.07 2.30
N LEU A 97 -4.34 -2.75 3.59
CA LEU A 97 -5.18 -3.56 4.47
C LEU A 97 -6.63 -3.60 4.00
N SER A 98 -7.24 -2.45 3.65
CA SER A 98 -8.62 -2.43 3.17
C SER A 98 -8.81 -3.30 1.93
N ARG A 99 -7.88 -3.26 0.96
CA ARG A 99 -7.91 -4.13 -0.22
C ARG A 99 -7.76 -5.62 0.13
N ILE A 100 -6.90 -5.97 1.09
CA ILE A 100 -6.77 -7.37 1.53
C ILE A 100 -8.07 -7.83 2.18
N LYS A 101 -8.68 -6.99 3.01
CA LYS A 101 -9.95 -7.30 3.68
C LYS A 101 -11.12 -7.41 2.69
N GLU A 102 -11.15 -6.56 1.65
CA GLU A 102 -12.13 -6.66 0.55
C GLU A 102 -12.01 -8.02 -0.17
N ARG A 103 -10.79 -8.40 -0.58
CA ARG A 103 -10.53 -9.68 -1.26
C ARG A 103 -10.91 -10.91 -0.42
N ASN A 104 -10.75 -10.80 0.89
CA ASN A 104 -11.16 -11.84 1.84
C ASN A 104 -12.65 -11.81 2.18
N LYS A 105 -13.42 -10.85 1.63
CA LYS A 105 -14.84 -10.60 1.94
C LYS A 105 -15.09 -10.20 3.39
N GLU A 106 -14.09 -9.67 4.06
CA GLU A 106 -14.13 -9.13 5.42
C GLU A 106 -14.54 -7.64 5.35
N TYR A 107 -15.75 -7.37 4.83
CA TYR A 107 -16.17 -6.03 4.40
C TYR A 107 -16.29 -5.02 5.54
N GLN A 108 -16.65 -5.45 6.76
CA GLN A 108 -16.68 -4.55 7.91
C GLN A 108 -15.28 -4.02 8.25
N GLU A 109 -14.27 -4.89 8.21
CA GLU A 109 -12.89 -4.49 8.44
C GLU A 109 -12.34 -3.66 7.28
N CYS A 110 -12.67 -4.02 6.04
CA CYS A 110 -12.36 -3.20 4.86
C CYS A 110 -12.86 -1.77 5.02
N TYR A 111 -14.13 -1.60 5.39
CA TYR A 111 -14.73 -0.29 5.66
C TYR A 111 -13.96 0.46 6.74
N THR A 112 -13.67 -0.20 7.86
CA THR A 112 -12.97 0.42 9.00
C THR A 112 -11.56 0.89 8.62
N TYR A 113 -10.77 0.06 7.92
CA TYR A 113 -9.44 0.47 7.49
C TYR A 113 -9.48 1.57 6.42
N ALA A 114 -10.45 1.54 5.51
CA ALA A 114 -10.63 2.62 4.55
C ALA A 114 -10.96 3.95 5.24
N GLU A 115 -11.86 3.96 6.23
CA GLU A 115 -12.16 5.15 7.03
C GLU A 115 -10.93 5.69 7.79
N LEU A 116 -10.18 4.81 8.46
CA LEU A 116 -8.97 5.20 9.17
C LEU A 116 -7.92 5.80 8.20
N GLY A 117 -7.74 5.20 7.04
CA GLY A 117 -6.82 5.71 6.02
C GLY A 117 -7.23 7.08 5.48
N LEU A 118 -8.52 7.35 5.34
CA LEU A 118 -9.05 8.62 4.87
C LEU A 118 -8.73 9.79 5.80
N LEU A 119 -8.58 9.55 7.11
CA LEU A 119 -8.14 10.59 8.07
C LEU A 119 -6.75 11.16 7.72
N PHE A 120 -5.93 10.40 7.00
CA PHE A 120 -4.54 10.75 6.69
C PHE A 120 -4.28 10.85 5.17
N ALA A 121 -5.32 10.80 4.35
CA ALA A 121 -5.19 10.70 2.90
C ALA A 121 -4.37 11.83 2.25
N THR A 122 -4.40 13.04 2.82
CA THR A 122 -3.64 14.19 2.34
C THR A 122 -2.15 14.12 2.65
N ASN A 123 -1.72 13.31 3.63
CA ASN A 123 -0.33 13.24 4.06
C ASN A 123 0.59 12.63 2.99
N SER A 124 0.06 11.75 2.13
CA SER A 124 0.82 11.16 1.03
C SER A 124 1.29 12.20 -0.01
N PHE A 125 0.51 13.25 -0.23
CA PHE A 125 0.86 14.32 -1.16
C PHE A 125 1.93 15.25 -0.61
N ASN A 126 1.91 15.50 0.70
CA ASN A 126 2.86 16.41 1.35
C ASN A 126 4.26 15.81 1.44
N GLN A 127 4.37 14.49 1.57
CA GLN A 127 5.62 13.76 1.65
C GLN A 127 5.52 12.44 0.86
N PRO A 128 5.84 12.44 -0.43
CA PRO A 128 5.79 11.23 -1.25
C PRO A 128 6.78 10.17 -0.73
N LEU A 129 6.39 8.91 -0.86
CA LEU A 129 7.27 7.79 -0.53
C LEU A 129 8.40 7.65 -1.55
N PRO A 130 9.58 7.16 -1.15
CA PRO A 130 10.71 6.94 -2.07
C PRO A 130 10.49 5.80 -3.07
N GLY A 131 9.37 5.06 -2.97
CA GLY A 131 9.00 3.99 -3.88
C GLY A 131 7.50 3.87 -4.06
N TYR A 132 7.05 3.39 -5.21
CA TYR A 132 5.64 3.16 -5.51
C TYR A 132 5.07 1.98 -4.71
N VAL A 133 3.93 2.17 -4.08
CA VAL A 133 3.25 1.19 -3.20
C VAL A 133 1.77 0.97 -3.56
N ASP A 134 1.41 1.18 -4.81
CA ASP A 134 0.07 0.92 -5.37
C ASP A 134 -1.05 1.85 -4.83
N TYR A 135 -0.70 2.87 -4.05
CA TYR A 135 -1.62 3.89 -3.56
C TYR A 135 -1.50 5.17 -4.41
N ASN A 136 -2.54 5.49 -5.15
CA ASN A 136 -2.56 6.59 -6.11
C ASN A 136 -3.34 7.82 -5.63
N GLY A 137 -3.74 7.84 -4.36
CA GLY A 137 -4.41 8.98 -3.74
C GLY A 137 -5.71 8.62 -3.02
N THR A 138 -6.37 9.65 -2.53
CA THR A 138 -7.58 9.54 -1.70
C THR A 138 -8.67 8.68 -2.32
N TYR A 139 -8.86 8.76 -3.64
CA TYR A 139 -9.88 8.00 -4.35
C TYR A 139 -9.73 6.48 -4.19
N CYS A 140 -8.52 5.97 -3.97
CA CYS A 140 -8.29 4.55 -3.73
C CYS A 140 -9.01 4.08 -2.46
N LEU A 141 -8.88 4.83 -1.36
CA LEU A 141 -9.56 4.53 -0.09
C LEU A 141 -11.07 4.76 -0.16
N LEU A 142 -11.52 5.82 -0.85
CA LEU A 142 -12.94 6.06 -1.07
C LEU A 142 -13.58 4.93 -1.87
N PHE A 143 -12.87 4.38 -2.85
CA PHE A 143 -13.35 3.24 -3.62
C PHE A 143 -13.51 1.98 -2.76
N GLU A 144 -12.51 1.64 -1.94
CA GLU A 144 -12.59 0.50 -1.01
C GLU A 144 -13.75 0.68 -0.01
N LYS A 145 -13.91 1.90 0.51
CA LYS A 145 -15.05 2.25 1.39
C LYS A 145 -16.38 2.08 0.68
N ALA A 146 -16.50 2.55 -0.57
CA ALA A 146 -17.72 2.44 -1.35
C ALA A 146 -18.12 0.97 -1.60
N VAL A 147 -17.16 0.12 -1.98
CA VAL A 147 -17.39 -1.32 -2.16
C VAL A 147 -17.83 -1.96 -0.85
N ALA A 148 -17.10 -1.72 0.24
CA ALA A 148 -17.41 -2.30 1.54
C ALA A 148 -18.78 -1.86 2.06
N SER A 149 -19.15 -0.58 1.86
CA SER A 149 -20.45 -0.02 2.27
C SER A 149 -21.64 -0.81 1.68
N TRP A 150 -21.55 -1.24 0.41
CA TRP A 150 -22.58 -2.07 -0.20
C TRP A 150 -22.79 -3.37 0.58
N TRP A 151 -21.72 -4.08 0.88
CA TRP A 151 -21.78 -5.39 1.51
C TRP A 151 -22.21 -5.36 2.99
N ILE A 152 -21.93 -4.25 3.69
CA ILE A 152 -22.35 -4.08 5.10
C ILE A 152 -23.73 -3.42 5.24
N GLY A 153 -24.49 -3.30 4.13
CA GLY A 153 -25.87 -2.80 4.13
C GLY A 153 -26.02 -1.28 4.06
N ARG A 154 -24.91 -0.52 3.93
CA ARG A 154 -24.91 0.95 3.79
C ARG A 154 -25.04 1.36 2.31
N ARG A 155 -26.12 0.91 1.66
CA ARG A 155 -26.27 1.05 0.20
C ARG A 155 -26.32 2.49 -0.28
N ASP A 156 -26.99 3.38 0.44
CA ASP A 156 -27.09 4.80 0.06
C ASP A 156 -25.72 5.48 0.14
N GLU A 157 -24.92 5.19 1.19
CA GLU A 157 -23.56 5.66 1.30
C GLU A 157 -22.68 5.14 0.16
N SER A 158 -22.78 3.85 -0.17
CA SER A 158 -22.05 3.24 -1.27
C SER A 158 -22.36 3.93 -2.60
N LYS A 159 -23.64 4.14 -2.91
CA LYS A 159 -24.07 4.83 -4.13
C LYS A 159 -23.55 6.26 -4.18
N ALA A 160 -23.68 7.01 -3.09
CA ALA A 160 -23.19 8.38 -3.00
C ALA A 160 -21.66 8.46 -3.20
N LEU A 161 -20.89 7.53 -2.61
CA LEU A 161 -19.44 7.47 -2.76
C LEU A 161 -19.01 7.17 -4.20
N PHE A 162 -19.69 6.26 -4.93
CA PHE A 162 -19.38 6.00 -6.34
C PHE A 162 -19.66 7.21 -7.23
N HIS A 163 -20.76 7.94 -7.02
CA HIS A 163 -21.00 9.19 -7.72
C HIS A 163 -19.94 10.24 -7.39
N HIS A 164 -19.65 10.47 -6.12
CA HIS A 164 -18.61 11.40 -5.69
C HIS A 164 -17.24 11.10 -6.33
N LEU A 165 -16.87 9.81 -6.42
CA LEU A 165 -15.64 9.39 -7.09
C LEU A 165 -15.61 9.78 -8.57
N LEU A 166 -16.71 9.58 -9.29
CA LEU A 166 -16.79 9.92 -10.72
C LEU A 166 -16.84 11.43 -10.99
N ASP A 167 -17.44 12.20 -10.08
CA ASP A 167 -17.64 13.63 -10.25
C ASP A 167 -16.40 14.45 -9.83
N GLU A 168 -15.70 14.04 -8.77
CA GLU A 168 -14.68 14.88 -8.12
C GLU A 168 -13.23 14.40 -8.34
N TYR A 169 -13.02 13.13 -8.79
CA TYR A 169 -11.67 12.58 -8.88
C TYR A 169 -11.27 12.21 -10.30
N LYS A 170 -10.06 12.63 -10.69
CA LYS A 170 -9.42 12.11 -11.88
C LYS A 170 -8.76 10.76 -11.57
N MET A 171 -9.40 9.68 -11.98
CA MET A 171 -8.98 8.30 -11.73
C MET A 171 -8.46 7.61 -12.99
N SER A 172 -7.79 6.46 -12.81
CA SER A 172 -7.50 5.58 -13.95
C SER A 172 -8.79 5.02 -14.56
N GLN A 173 -8.73 4.65 -15.85
CA GLN A 173 -9.90 4.09 -16.55
C GLN A 173 -10.44 2.82 -15.88
N GLU A 174 -9.58 2.05 -15.22
CA GLU A 174 -9.98 0.86 -14.46
C GLU A 174 -10.89 1.21 -13.29
N TYR A 175 -10.55 2.22 -12.49
CA TYR A 175 -11.39 2.70 -11.40
C TYR A 175 -12.71 3.28 -11.90
N VAL A 176 -12.68 4.09 -12.97
CA VAL A 176 -13.90 4.63 -13.60
C VAL A 176 -14.83 3.50 -14.02
N ASN A 177 -14.31 2.51 -14.75
CA ASN A 177 -15.11 1.36 -15.20
C ASN A 177 -15.66 0.56 -14.02
N SER A 178 -14.87 0.39 -12.97
CA SER A 178 -15.32 -0.31 -11.76
C SER A 178 -16.43 0.44 -11.04
N CYS A 179 -16.34 1.76 -10.90
CA CYS A 179 -17.41 2.59 -10.34
C CYS A 179 -18.71 2.45 -11.15
N LEU A 180 -18.64 2.59 -12.47
CA LEU A 180 -19.79 2.46 -13.35
C LEU A 180 -20.45 1.07 -13.28
N ASN A 181 -19.64 0.02 -13.16
CA ASN A 181 -20.15 -1.34 -13.03
C ASN A 181 -20.84 -1.57 -11.68
N ASN A 182 -20.26 -1.05 -10.58
CA ASN A 182 -20.89 -1.14 -9.27
C ASN A 182 -22.21 -0.35 -9.22
N LEU A 183 -22.30 0.81 -9.85
CA LEU A 183 -23.52 1.61 -9.90
C LEU A 183 -24.69 0.88 -10.59
N LYS A 184 -24.43 -0.05 -11.51
CA LYS A 184 -25.49 -0.89 -12.13
C LYS A 184 -26.22 -1.79 -11.13
N LEU A 185 -25.61 -2.09 -9.98
CA LEU A 185 -26.20 -2.92 -8.92
C LEU A 185 -27.31 -2.20 -8.14
N PHE A 186 -27.43 -0.87 -8.30
CA PHE A 186 -28.44 -0.05 -7.61
C PHE A 186 -29.71 0.20 -8.42
N ASN A 187 -29.78 -0.35 -9.65
CA ASN A 187 -30.92 -0.22 -10.56
C ASN A 187 -31.85 -1.42 -10.45
#